data_ba3f80fffd413dc274b2c8a43c4d70e6
#
_entry.id   ba3f80fffd413dc274b2c8a43c4d70e6
#
_cell.length_a   1.000
_cell.length_b   1.000
_cell.length_c   1.000
_cell.angle_alpha   90.00
_cell.angle_beta   90.00
_cell.angle_gamma   90.00
#
_symmetry.space_group_name_H-M   'P 1'
#
loop_
_entity.id
_entity.type
_entity.pdbx_description
1 polymer ?
#
loop_
_entity_poly.entity_id
_entity_poly.type
_entity_poly.pdbx_seq_one_letter_code
_entity_poly.pdbx_strand_id
1 'polypeptide(L)'
;EIARELGVSRNTVRKYLRSQASPQYGPRSPRPTKLAPYEAYLLERIEAAKPDWIPAVVLFREARERGYPGGLTQLKQFVNSHKETVVREPLVRFETAPGQQMQVDFMTLRRGKDRLSAFVATLGYSRMTFVRFVTDERVETVLECLRRTFEAFGGVPQEVLFDNMKTVVIDRDAYGPGQHRYHPQALALSKDCGFSIRLCRPYRAKTKGKVERFNRYLRNSFWVPLKARFKASGLLVDAESANIDV
;
A
#
# COMPACT_ATOMS: atom_id res chain seq x y z
N GLU A 1 37.64 -3.42 52.87
CA GLU A 1 36.29 -3.29 53.43
C GLU A 1 35.26 -3.41 52.34
N ILE A 2 35.15 -2.47 51.37
CA ILE A 2 34.18 -2.44 50.26
C ILE A 2 34.17 -3.76 49.44
N ALA A 3 35.35 -4.33 49.13
CA ALA A 3 35.46 -5.55 48.35
C ALA A 3 34.86 -6.76 49.09
N ARG A 4 34.94 -6.77 50.44
CA ARG A 4 34.40 -7.83 51.27
C ARG A 4 32.90 -7.68 51.45
N GLU A 5 32.41 -6.45 51.64
CA GLU A 5 30.97 -6.17 51.78
C GLU A 5 30.18 -6.47 50.47
N LEU A 6 30.77 -6.13 49.31
CA LEU A 6 30.13 -6.35 48.02
C LEU A 6 30.41 -7.72 47.41
N GLY A 7 31.22 -8.59 48.04
CA GLY A 7 31.57 -9.91 47.50
C GLY A 7 32.32 -9.88 46.17
N VAL A 8 33.05 -8.78 45.86
CA VAL A 8 33.80 -8.60 44.61
C VAL A 8 35.31 -8.52 44.85
N SER A 9 36.09 -8.72 43.78
CA SER A 9 37.55 -8.66 43.91
C SER A 9 38.04 -7.22 44.22
N ARG A 10 39.17 -7.08 44.97
CA ARG A 10 39.82 -5.80 45.22
C ARG A 10 40.19 -5.06 43.91
N ASN A 11 40.54 -5.80 42.86
CA ASN A 11 40.87 -5.24 41.57
C ASN A 11 39.62 -4.65 40.86
N THR A 12 38.48 -5.28 41.02
CA THR A 12 37.19 -4.77 40.54
C THR A 12 36.85 -3.44 41.20
N VAL A 13 36.95 -3.37 42.53
CA VAL A 13 36.71 -2.13 43.29
C VAL A 13 37.65 -1.02 42.84
N ARG A 14 38.97 -1.29 42.75
CA ARG A 14 39.96 -0.32 42.27
C ARG A 14 39.68 0.16 40.84
N LYS A 15 39.26 -0.74 39.96
CA LYS A 15 38.89 -0.40 38.58
C LYS A 15 37.74 0.62 38.56
N TYR A 16 36.68 0.38 39.34
CA TYR A 16 35.52 1.29 39.39
C TYR A 16 35.82 2.60 40.12
N LEU A 17 36.64 2.60 41.17
CA LEU A 17 37.07 3.83 41.84
C LEU A 17 37.91 4.74 40.93
N ARG A 18 38.64 4.18 39.97
CA ARG A 18 39.46 4.93 39.01
C ARG A 18 38.69 5.37 37.78
N SER A 19 37.55 4.74 37.47
CA SER A 19 36.71 5.04 36.32
C SER A 19 35.64 6.04 36.73
N GLN A 20 35.63 7.21 36.12
CA GLN A 20 34.56 8.22 36.30
C GLN A 20 33.31 7.91 35.47
N ALA A 21 33.36 6.92 34.58
CA ALA A 21 32.25 6.53 33.71
C ALA A 21 31.63 5.17 34.18
N SER A 22 30.35 5.04 33.98
CA SER A 22 29.67 3.75 34.19
C SER A 22 30.29 2.67 33.31
N PRO A 23 30.51 1.44 33.84
CA PRO A 23 31.12 0.35 33.08
C PRO A 23 30.23 -0.01 31.88
N GLN A 24 30.81 0.11 30.70
CA GLN A 24 30.18 -0.34 29.47
C GLN A 24 30.86 -1.61 28.97
N TYR A 25 30.04 -2.56 28.49
CA TYR A 25 30.58 -3.72 27.78
C TYR A 25 31.20 -3.25 26.45
N GLY A 26 32.45 -3.61 26.23
CA GLY A 26 33.07 -3.39 24.92
C GLY A 26 32.31 -4.12 23.79
N PRO A 27 32.44 -3.67 22.56
CA PRO A 27 31.84 -4.35 21.42
C PRO A 27 32.38 -5.78 21.35
N ARG A 28 31.47 -6.76 21.24
CA ARG A 28 31.89 -8.17 21.06
C ARG A 28 32.47 -8.32 19.65
N SER A 29 33.56 -9.05 19.54
CA SER A 29 34.07 -9.44 18.22
C SER A 29 33.01 -10.16 17.41
N PRO A 30 32.82 -9.77 16.12
CA PRO A 30 31.86 -10.44 15.25
C PRO A 30 32.19 -11.93 15.15
N ARG A 31 31.24 -12.79 15.41
CA ARG A 31 31.38 -14.22 15.19
C ARG A 31 31.08 -14.51 13.71
N PRO A 32 31.87 -15.39 13.04
CA PRO A 32 31.57 -15.80 11.68
C PRO A 32 30.16 -16.39 11.61
N THR A 33 29.38 -15.92 10.65
CA THR A 33 28.00 -16.36 10.46
C THR A 33 27.95 -17.63 9.62
N LYS A 34 26.91 -18.43 9.74
CA LYS A 34 26.67 -19.57 8.84
C LYS A 34 26.56 -19.14 7.36
N LEU A 35 26.33 -17.86 7.12
CA LEU A 35 26.20 -17.28 5.77
C LEU A 35 27.55 -16.91 5.17
N ALA A 36 28.57 -16.65 5.99
CA ALA A 36 29.88 -16.15 5.53
C ALA A 36 30.47 -16.89 4.31
N PRO A 37 30.44 -18.24 4.22
CA PRO A 37 30.96 -18.95 3.04
C PRO A 37 30.17 -18.69 1.75
N TYR A 38 28.94 -18.18 1.85
CA TYR A 38 28.02 -17.98 0.71
C TYR A 38 27.87 -16.51 0.32
N GLU A 39 28.41 -15.57 1.10
CA GLU A 39 28.25 -14.13 0.91
C GLU A 39 28.78 -13.68 -0.48
N ALA A 40 29.96 -14.13 -0.87
CA ALA A 40 30.53 -13.80 -2.19
C ALA A 40 29.61 -14.22 -3.33
N TYR A 41 29.09 -15.43 -3.28
CA TYR A 41 28.14 -15.94 -4.27
C TYR A 41 26.83 -15.10 -4.30
N LEU A 42 26.29 -14.78 -3.13
CA LEU A 42 25.06 -13.98 -3.03
C LEU A 42 25.25 -12.57 -3.59
N LEU A 43 26.41 -11.95 -3.33
CA LEU A 43 26.74 -10.63 -3.87
C LEU A 43 26.87 -10.67 -5.39
N GLU A 44 27.56 -11.67 -5.93
CA GLU A 44 27.67 -11.87 -7.38
C GLU A 44 26.27 -11.98 -8.03
N ARG A 45 25.38 -12.77 -7.43
CA ARG A 45 24.01 -12.95 -7.94
C ARG A 45 23.19 -11.66 -7.89
N ILE A 46 23.33 -10.89 -6.81
CA ILE A 46 22.65 -9.58 -6.65
C ILE A 46 23.15 -8.60 -7.70
N GLU A 47 24.48 -8.55 -7.91
CA GLU A 47 25.09 -7.63 -8.88
C GLU A 47 24.72 -7.98 -10.31
N ALA A 48 24.76 -9.26 -10.67
CA ALA A 48 24.39 -9.74 -12.00
C ALA A 48 22.91 -9.50 -12.37
N ALA A 49 22.05 -9.28 -11.37
CA ALA A 49 20.64 -9.03 -11.60
C ALA A 49 20.30 -7.55 -11.82
N LYS A 50 21.23 -6.65 -11.55
CA LYS A 50 20.96 -5.20 -11.72
C LYS A 50 20.60 -4.86 -13.19
N PRO A 51 19.65 -3.96 -13.43
CA PRO A 51 18.94 -3.09 -12.47
C PRO A 51 17.78 -3.79 -11.71
N ASP A 52 17.46 -5.04 -12.04
CA ASP A 52 16.42 -5.81 -11.37
C ASP A 52 16.89 -6.35 -10.01
N TRP A 53 15.95 -6.86 -9.21
CA TRP A 53 16.21 -7.37 -7.88
C TRP A 53 15.75 -8.82 -7.72
N ILE A 54 16.65 -9.71 -7.31
CA ILE A 54 16.30 -11.11 -7.02
C ILE A 54 15.65 -11.19 -5.62
N PRO A 55 14.46 -11.79 -5.49
CA PRO A 55 13.83 -12.00 -4.19
C PRO A 55 14.71 -12.89 -3.27
N ALA A 56 14.79 -12.52 -1.98
CA ALA A 56 15.60 -13.27 -1.00
C ALA A 56 15.19 -14.75 -0.87
N VAL A 57 13.95 -15.11 -1.21
CA VAL A 57 13.47 -16.50 -1.22
C VAL A 57 14.13 -17.31 -2.33
N VAL A 58 14.37 -16.70 -3.50
CA VAL A 58 15.07 -17.34 -4.62
C VAL A 58 16.53 -17.57 -4.26
N LEU A 59 17.21 -16.52 -3.78
CA LEU A 59 18.58 -16.62 -3.30
C LEU A 59 18.76 -17.65 -2.17
N PHE A 60 17.76 -17.77 -1.30
CA PHE A 60 17.76 -18.77 -0.24
C PHE A 60 17.69 -20.19 -0.79
N ARG A 61 16.84 -20.46 -1.78
CA ARG A 61 16.77 -21.76 -2.47
C ARG A 61 18.09 -22.11 -3.13
N GLU A 62 18.67 -21.18 -3.89
CA GLU A 62 19.96 -21.36 -4.54
C GLU A 62 21.10 -21.61 -3.51
N ALA A 63 21.10 -20.90 -2.38
CA ALA A 63 22.07 -21.11 -1.31
C ALA A 63 21.90 -22.48 -0.63
N ARG A 64 20.66 -22.94 -0.45
CA ARG A 64 20.36 -24.28 0.10
C ARG A 64 20.86 -25.39 -0.81
N GLU A 65 20.69 -25.27 -2.12
CA GLU A 65 21.24 -26.20 -3.12
C GLU A 65 22.78 -26.28 -3.05
N ARG A 66 23.44 -25.19 -2.60
CA ARG A 66 24.90 -25.13 -2.36
C ARG A 66 25.32 -25.56 -0.94
N GLY A 67 24.37 -26.05 -0.13
CA GLY A 67 24.65 -26.56 1.22
C GLY A 67 24.51 -25.53 2.36
N TYR A 68 23.90 -24.35 2.15
CA TYR A 68 23.67 -23.38 3.21
C TYR A 68 22.81 -23.96 4.34
N PRO A 69 23.35 -24.11 5.57
CA PRO A 69 22.63 -24.74 6.70
C PRO A 69 21.79 -23.75 7.51
N GLY A 70 21.85 -22.46 7.20
CA GLY A 70 21.19 -21.40 7.97
C GLY A 70 19.73 -21.17 7.58
N GLY A 71 19.07 -20.27 8.32
CA GLY A 71 17.66 -19.93 8.10
C GLY A 71 17.46 -18.78 7.09
N LEU A 72 16.24 -18.70 6.53
CA LEU A 72 15.83 -17.63 5.61
C LEU A 72 15.95 -16.23 6.22
N THR A 73 15.71 -16.08 7.54
CA THR A 73 15.76 -14.78 8.21
C THR A 73 17.14 -14.15 8.16
N GLN A 74 18.20 -14.93 8.40
CA GLN A 74 19.59 -14.47 8.34
C GLN A 74 19.95 -14.02 6.91
N LEU A 75 19.58 -14.81 5.90
CA LEU A 75 19.80 -14.46 4.51
C LEU A 75 19.00 -13.21 4.09
N LYS A 76 17.74 -13.08 4.53
CA LYS A 76 16.94 -11.86 4.28
C LYS A 76 17.59 -10.61 4.87
N GLN A 77 18.15 -10.69 6.09
CA GLN A 77 18.86 -9.56 6.70
C GLN A 77 20.06 -9.15 5.86
N PHE A 78 20.88 -10.13 5.44
CA PHE A 78 22.03 -9.89 4.57
C PHE A 78 21.63 -9.27 3.22
N VAL A 79 20.64 -9.84 2.53
CA VAL A 79 20.17 -9.34 1.24
C VAL A 79 19.59 -7.92 1.39
N ASN A 80 18.87 -7.63 2.46
CA ASN A 80 18.30 -6.31 2.72
C ASN A 80 19.38 -5.25 3.04
N SER A 81 20.51 -5.62 3.68
CA SER A 81 21.60 -4.69 3.94
C SER A 81 22.34 -4.25 2.66
N HIS A 82 22.27 -5.07 1.60
CA HIS A 82 22.86 -4.78 0.27
C HIS A 82 21.83 -4.21 -0.72
N LYS A 83 20.59 -4.05 -0.29
CA LYS A 83 19.58 -3.38 -1.11
C LYS A 83 19.85 -1.88 -1.13
N GLU A 84 20.06 -1.33 -2.32
CA GLU A 84 20.17 0.11 -2.47
C GLU A 84 18.95 0.79 -1.83
N THR A 85 19.23 1.64 -0.85
CA THR A 85 18.18 2.42 -0.21
C THR A 85 17.74 3.47 -1.22
N VAL A 86 16.74 3.12 -2.02
CA VAL A 86 16.06 4.15 -2.82
C VAL A 86 15.55 5.17 -1.81
N VAL A 87 16.13 6.36 -1.84
CA VAL A 87 15.64 7.50 -1.07
C VAL A 87 14.19 7.73 -1.53
N ARG A 88 13.27 7.14 -0.81
CA ARG A 88 11.84 7.37 -1.07
C ARG A 88 11.59 8.81 -0.67
N GLU A 89 11.18 9.62 -1.65
CA GLU A 89 10.67 10.95 -1.34
C GLU A 89 9.69 10.86 -0.16
N PRO A 90 9.81 11.76 0.82
CA PRO A 90 8.95 11.75 2.00
C PRO A 90 7.49 11.72 1.54
N LEU A 91 6.71 10.84 2.11
CA LEU A 91 5.30 10.67 1.82
C LEU A 91 4.58 11.89 2.39
N VAL A 92 4.41 12.94 1.58
CA VAL A 92 3.58 14.08 1.96
C VAL A 92 2.14 13.54 2.02
N ARG A 93 1.66 13.32 3.24
CA ARG A 93 0.26 12.97 3.48
C ARG A 93 -0.57 14.21 3.23
N PHE A 94 -1.33 14.17 2.16
CA PHE A 94 -2.27 15.22 1.81
C PHE A 94 -3.51 15.08 2.70
N GLU A 95 -3.67 15.98 3.66
CA GLU A 95 -4.93 16.12 4.40
C GLU A 95 -5.76 17.20 3.71
N THR A 96 -7.07 16.98 3.64
CA THR A 96 -8.03 17.89 3.02
C THR A 96 -9.00 18.41 4.08
N ALA A 97 -9.51 19.61 3.92
CA ALA A 97 -10.56 20.14 4.79
C ALA A 97 -11.88 19.33 4.68
N PRO A 98 -12.77 19.43 5.66
CA PRO A 98 -14.10 18.85 5.56
C PRO A 98 -14.82 19.27 4.28
N GLY A 99 -15.45 18.33 3.57
CA GLY A 99 -16.18 18.60 2.32
C GLY A 99 -15.32 19.01 1.12
N GLN A 100 -14.01 19.16 1.26
CA GLN A 100 -13.14 19.65 0.20
C GLN A 100 -12.98 18.64 -0.92
N GLN A 101 -12.61 17.38 -0.62
CA GLN A 101 -12.27 16.41 -1.65
C GLN A 101 -12.82 15.01 -1.34
N MET A 102 -13.29 14.35 -2.39
CA MET A 102 -13.62 12.93 -2.43
C MET A 102 -12.73 12.24 -3.46
N GLN A 103 -12.26 11.04 -3.17
CA GLN A 103 -11.49 10.20 -4.08
C GLN A 103 -12.36 9.04 -4.57
N VAL A 104 -12.37 8.82 -5.87
CA VAL A 104 -13.16 7.75 -6.53
C VAL A 104 -12.23 6.75 -7.20
N ASP A 105 -12.55 5.47 -7.07
CA ASP A 105 -11.83 4.37 -7.70
C ASP A 105 -12.75 3.20 -8.07
N PHE A 106 -12.31 2.40 -9.04
CA PHE A 106 -12.89 1.08 -9.31
C PHE A 106 -11.93 -0.03 -8.92
N MET A 107 -12.47 -1.01 -8.23
CA MET A 107 -11.75 -2.25 -7.92
C MET A 107 -12.39 -3.41 -8.67
N THR A 108 -11.69 -3.95 -9.68
CA THR A 108 -12.15 -5.15 -10.39
C THR A 108 -12.01 -6.36 -9.48
N LEU A 109 -13.10 -7.07 -9.24
CA LEU A 109 -13.19 -8.28 -8.41
C LEU A 109 -13.25 -9.54 -9.25
N ARG A 110 -13.96 -9.50 -10.38
CA ARG A 110 -14.10 -10.59 -11.33
C ARG A 110 -14.14 -10.05 -12.75
N ARG A 111 -13.43 -10.69 -13.65
CA ARG A 111 -13.38 -10.37 -15.10
C ARG A 111 -14.18 -11.38 -15.90
N GLY A 112 -14.39 -11.08 -17.18
CA GLY A 112 -15.07 -11.97 -18.14
C GLY A 112 -16.57 -11.75 -18.19
N LYS A 113 -17.33 -12.80 -18.53
CA LYS A 113 -18.77 -12.76 -18.76
C LYS A 113 -19.55 -12.27 -17.53
N ASP A 114 -19.15 -12.74 -16.34
CA ASP A 114 -19.78 -12.37 -15.07
C ASP A 114 -18.97 -11.28 -14.35
N ARG A 115 -18.57 -10.23 -15.10
CA ARG A 115 -17.76 -9.13 -14.55
C ARG A 115 -18.43 -8.55 -13.31
N LEU A 116 -17.60 -8.28 -12.31
CA LEU A 116 -17.99 -7.58 -11.09
C LEU A 116 -16.89 -6.63 -10.67
N SER A 117 -17.24 -5.37 -10.49
CA SER A 117 -16.37 -4.31 -9.99
C SER A 117 -17.02 -3.65 -8.78
N ALA A 118 -16.22 -3.10 -7.87
CA ALA A 118 -16.68 -2.24 -6.82
C ALA A 118 -16.31 -0.78 -7.15
N PHE A 119 -17.31 0.08 -7.23
CA PHE A 119 -17.13 1.53 -7.17
C PHE A 119 -16.88 1.91 -5.72
N VAL A 120 -15.84 2.67 -5.45
CA VAL A 120 -15.44 3.10 -4.12
C VAL A 120 -15.22 4.60 -4.11
N ALA A 121 -15.94 5.31 -3.26
CA ALA A 121 -15.80 6.75 -3.07
C ALA A 121 -15.48 7.07 -1.62
N THR A 122 -14.37 7.75 -1.35
CA THR A 122 -13.87 8.03 0.00
C THR A 122 -13.66 9.53 0.21
N LEU A 123 -14.27 10.11 1.24
CA LEU A 123 -14.06 11.50 1.63
C LEU A 123 -12.63 11.69 2.18
N GLY A 124 -12.00 12.76 1.74
CA GLY A 124 -10.61 13.05 2.06
C GLY A 124 -10.34 13.33 3.54
N TYR A 125 -11.28 13.96 4.25
CA TYR A 125 -11.17 14.31 5.66
C TYR A 125 -11.69 13.22 6.60
N SER A 126 -13.00 12.92 6.54
CA SER A 126 -13.66 11.97 7.47
C SER A 126 -13.30 10.52 7.23
N ARG A 127 -12.79 10.18 6.04
CA ARG A 127 -12.59 8.80 5.55
C ARG A 127 -13.89 8.02 5.39
N MET A 128 -15.03 8.69 5.50
CA MET A 128 -16.31 8.07 5.19
C MET A 128 -16.26 7.55 3.75
N THR A 129 -16.70 6.32 3.57
CA THR A 129 -16.57 5.62 2.28
C THR A 129 -17.92 5.06 1.88
N PHE A 130 -18.26 5.27 0.62
CA PHE A 130 -19.39 4.65 -0.05
C PHE A 130 -18.87 3.57 -1.00
N VAL A 131 -19.52 2.43 -1.01
CA VAL A 131 -19.20 1.29 -1.88
C VAL A 131 -20.46 0.87 -2.63
N ARG A 132 -20.31 0.56 -3.92
CA ARG A 132 -21.36 -0.05 -4.72
C ARG A 132 -20.77 -1.07 -5.68
N PHE A 133 -21.31 -2.28 -5.69
CA PHE A 133 -20.92 -3.30 -6.65
C PHE A 133 -21.70 -3.11 -7.95
N VAL A 134 -20.99 -3.21 -9.07
CA VAL A 134 -21.51 -2.96 -10.41
C VAL A 134 -20.97 -4.00 -11.41
N THR A 135 -21.70 -4.21 -12.48
CA THR A 135 -21.33 -5.16 -13.55
C THR A 135 -20.53 -4.53 -14.68
N ASP A 136 -20.51 -3.20 -14.76
CA ASP A 136 -19.74 -2.45 -15.74
C ASP A 136 -19.17 -1.15 -15.14
N GLU A 137 -18.36 -0.46 -15.93
CA GLU A 137 -17.76 0.84 -15.57
C GLU A 137 -18.09 1.89 -16.64
N ARG A 138 -19.27 1.80 -17.24
CA ARG A 138 -19.74 2.78 -18.24
C ARG A 138 -19.98 4.13 -17.59
N VAL A 139 -20.07 5.17 -18.41
CA VAL A 139 -20.27 6.53 -17.90
C VAL A 139 -21.58 6.64 -17.11
N GLU A 140 -22.66 6.03 -17.60
CA GLU A 140 -23.95 6.02 -16.92
C GLU A 140 -23.86 5.42 -15.52
N THR A 141 -23.15 4.29 -15.41
CA THR A 141 -22.90 3.61 -14.12
C THR A 141 -22.08 4.47 -13.16
N VAL A 142 -21.03 5.14 -13.68
CA VAL A 142 -20.23 6.08 -12.88
C VAL A 142 -21.09 7.22 -12.35
N LEU A 143 -21.91 7.83 -13.21
CA LEU A 143 -22.77 8.96 -12.84
C LEU A 143 -23.85 8.57 -11.82
N GLU A 144 -24.44 7.40 -11.98
CA GLU A 144 -25.40 6.86 -11.00
C GLU A 144 -24.74 6.59 -9.65
N CYS A 145 -23.55 5.99 -9.65
CA CYS A 145 -22.78 5.77 -8.42
C CYS A 145 -22.43 7.08 -7.72
N LEU A 146 -22.08 8.14 -8.46
CA LEU A 146 -21.79 9.46 -7.90
C LEU A 146 -23.04 10.08 -7.24
N ARG A 147 -24.22 10.05 -7.93
CA ARG A 147 -25.46 10.56 -7.35
C ARG A 147 -25.78 9.86 -6.03
N ARG A 148 -25.75 8.53 -6.02
CA ARG A 148 -26.00 7.75 -4.78
C ARG A 148 -24.96 8.02 -3.69
N THR A 149 -23.71 8.29 -4.09
CA THR A 149 -22.67 8.68 -3.13
C THR A 149 -23.00 10.02 -2.47
N PHE A 150 -23.44 11.01 -3.27
CA PHE A 150 -23.81 12.32 -2.74
C PHE A 150 -25.03 12.25 -1.83
N GLU A 151 -26.02 11.44 -2.19
CA GLU A 151 -27.17 11.13 -1.32
C GLU A 151 -26.72 10.50 0.00
N ALA A 152 -25.89 9.46 -0.06
CA ALA A 152 -25.40 8.76 1.13
C ALA A 152 -24.54 9.63 2.04
N PHE A 153 -23.79 10.57 1.48
CA PHE A 153 -22.96 11.50 2.25
C PHE A 153 -23.73 12.74 2.73
N GLY A 154 -24.96 12.93 2.26
CA GLY A 154 -25.80 14.09 2.59
C GLY A 154 -25.28 15.38 1.98
N GLY A 155 -24.46 15.31 0.93
CA GLY A 155 -23.93 16.49 0.26
C GLY A 155 -22.89 16.18 -0.80
N VAL A 156 -22.47 17.24 -1.52
CA VAL A 156 -21.52 17.17 -2.64
C VAL A 156 -20.19 17.79 -2.20
N PRO A 157 -19.04 17.11 -2.36
CA PRO A 157 -17.74 17.69 -2.06
C PRO A 157 -17.36 18.75 -3.12
N GLN A 158 -16.46 19.67 -2.76
CA GLN A 158 -16.00 20.70 -3.70
C GLN A 158 -15.24 20.11 -4.90
N GLU A 159 -14.50 19.02 -4.67
CA GLU A 159 -13.69 18.34 -5.68
C GLU A 159 -13.88 16.84 -5.64
N VAL A 160 -13.99 16.22 -6.81
CA VAL A 160 -13.97 14.76 -6.97
C VAL A 160 -12.71 14.38 -7.75
N LEU A 161 -11.83 13.63 -7.10
CA LEU A 161 -10.56 13.15 -7.66
C LEU A 161 -10.75 11.78 -8.31
N PHE A 162 -10.59 11.73 -9.61
CA PHE A 162 -10.65 10.51 -10.43
C PHE A 162 -9.27 10.04 -10.84
N ASP A 163 -9.17 8.76 -11.12
CA ASP A 163 -8.11 8.24 -11.96
C ASP A 163 -8.33 8.65 -13.43
N ASN A 164 -7.37 8.38 -14.31
CA ASN A 164 -7.49 8.69 -15.74
C ASN A 164 -8.43 7.72 -16.47
N MET A 165 -9.61 7.46 -15.89
CA MET A 165 -10.62 6.59 -16.51
C MET A 165 -11.28 7.27 -17.71
N LYS A 166 -11.36 6.55 -18.83
CA LYS A 166 -11.91 7.06 -20.09
C LYS A 166 -13.39 7.46 -20.01
N THR A 167 -14.12 6.94 -19.06
CA THR A 167 -15.50 7.28 -18.76
C THR A 167 -15.68 8.69 -18.18
N VAL A 168 -14.61 9.28 -17.64
CA VAL A 168 -14.64 10.65 -17.10
C VAL A 168 -13.78 11.59 -17.93
N VAL A 169 -12.57 11.18 -18.31
CA VAL A 169 -11.66 11.98 -19.14
C VAL A 169 -11.37 11.27 -20.45
N ILE A 170 -11.81 11.86 -21.55
CA ILE A 170 -11.61 11.32 -22.91
C ILE A 170 -10.15 11.51 -23.30
N ASP A 171 -9.64 12.74 -23.09
CA ASP A 171 -8.32 13.13 -23.51
C ASP A 171 -7.70 14.09 -22.51
N ARG A 172 -6.50 13.74 -22.07
CA ARG A 172 -5.77 14.52 -21.07
C ARG A 172 -4.94 15.58 -21.77
N ASP A 173 -4.96 16.81 -21.20
CA ASP A 173 -4.20 17.95 -21.72
C ASP A 173 -4.51 18.25 -23.21
N ALA A 174 -5.73 17.93 -23.65
CA ALA A 174 -6.17 18.07 -25.04
C ALA A 174 -6.08 19.50 -25.60
N TYR A 175 -6.18 20.49 -24.74
CA TYR A 175 -6.19 21.91 -25.09
C TYR A 175 -5.03 22.70 -24.46
N GLY A 176 -4.07 21.98 -23.85
CA GLY A 176 -2.93 22.54 -23.15
C GLY A 176 -2.77 21.96 -21.72
N PRO A 177 -1.67 22.24 -21.04
CA PRO A 177 -1.41 21.71 -19.71
C PRO A 177 -2.54 21.99 -18.71
N GLY A 178 -3.13 20.95 -18.14
CA GLY A 178 -4.26 21.04 -17.21
C GLY A 178 -5.63 21.24 -17.88
N GLN A 179 -5.70 21.36 -19.19
CA GLN A 179 -6.96 21.54 -19.95
C GLN A 179 -7.37 20.21 -20.60
N HIS A 180 -8.23 19.47 -19.93
CA HIS A 180 -8.63 18.12 -20.31
C HIS A 180 -9.94 18.12 -21.07
N ARG A 181 -10.09 17.17 -22.02
CA ARG A 181 -11.38 16.87 -22.63
C ARG A 181 -12.12 15.83 -21.81
N TYR A 182 -13.13 16.28 -21.09
CA TYR A 182 -13.98 15.43 -20.27
C TYR A 182 -15.10 14.80 -21.07
N HIS A 183 -15.64 13.70 -20.56
CA HIS A 183 -16.88 13.14 -21.09
C HIS A 183 -18.04 14.12 -20.87
N PRO A 184 -18.85 14.44 -21.89
CA PRO A 184 -19.88 15.49 -21.79
C PRO A 184 -20.85 15.30 -20.63
N GLN A 185 -21.30 14.05 -20.40
CA GLN A 185 -22.21 13.73 -19.31
C GLN A 185 -21.56 13.89 -17.93
N ALA A 186 -20.26 13.55 -17.79
CA ALA A 186 -19.53 13.75 -16.53
C ALA A 186 -19.35 15.26 -16.25
N LEU A 187 -19.07 16.05 -17.30
CA LEU A 187 -18.97 17.50 -17.18
C LEU A 187 -20.33 18.13 -16.84
N ALA A 188 -21.42 17.66 -17.43
CA ALA A 188 -22.77 18.10 -17.09
C ALA A 188 -23.10 17.85 -15.62
N LEU A 189 -22.92 16.60 -15.16
CA LEU A 189 -23.15 16.27 -13.74
C LEU A 189 -22.31 17.13 -12.79
N SER A 190 -21.05 17.42 -13.14
CA SER A 190 -20.18 18.24 -12.29
C SER A 190 -20.71 19.67 -12.16
N LYS A 191 -21.26 20.23 -13.23
CA LYS A 191 -21.90 21.56 -13.23
C LYS A 191 -23.22 21.55 -12.46
N ASP A 192 -24.06 20.55 -12.70
CA ASP A 192 -25.36 20.42 -12.06
C ASP A 192 -25.26 20.25 -10.55
N CYS A 193 -24.28 19.47 -10.09
CA CYS A 193 -24.04 19.22 -8.67
C CYS A 193 -23.06 20.22 -8.02
N GLY A 194 -22.36 21.04 -8.79
CA GLY A 194 -21.46 22.09 -8.27
C GLY A 194 -20.11 21.60 -7.77
N PHE A 195 -19.57 20.49 -8.32
CA PHE A 195 -18.22 20.01 -7.96
C PHE A 195 -17.21 20.15 -9.10
N SER A 196 -15.92 20.24 -8.76
CA SER A 196 -14.83 20.26 -9.73
C SER A 196 -14.27 18.85 -9.97
N ILE A 197 -14.13 18.48 -11.24
CA ILE A 197 -13.44 17.23 -11.61
C ILE A 197 -11.93 17.44 -11.50
N ARG A 198 -11.26 16.60 -10.73
CA ARG A 198 -9.80 16.55 -10.62
C ARG A 198 -9.27 15.19 -11.09
N LEU A 199 -8.10 15.20 -11.72
CA LEU A 199 -7.45 13.99 -12.20
C LEU A 199 -6.16 13.74 -11.42
N CYS A 200 -5.89 12.47 -11.10
CA CYS A 200 -4.61 12.07 -10.54
C CYS A 200 -3.48 12.41 -11.53
N ARG A 201 -2.36 12.92 -11.01
CA ARG A 201 -1.17 13.12 -11.85
C ARG A 201 -0.62 11.76 -12.28
N PRO A 202 -0.21 11.60 -13.56
CA PRO A 202 0.44 10.38 -14.02
C PRO A 202 1.64 10.05 -13.14
N TYR A 203 1.90 8.77 -12.93
CA TYR A 203 3.05 8.24 -12.15
C TYR A 203 3.14 8.70 -10.68
N ARG A 204 2.14 9.40 -10.14
CA ARG A 204 2.03 9.75 -8.72
C ARG A 204 0.92 8.94 -8.04
N ALA A 205 1.11 7.63 -7.94
CA ALA A 205 0.20 6.72 -7.19
C ALA A 205 -0.06 7.19 -5.73
N LYS A 206 0.88 7.95 -5.16
CA LYS A 206 0.82 8.47 -3.79
C LYS A 206 -0.36 9.41 -3.51
N THR A 207 -0.97 10.04 -4.52
CA THR A 207 -2.11 10.97 -4.36
C THR A 207 -3.42 10.25 -4.00
N LYS A 208 -3.54 8.96 -4.28
CA LYS A 208 -4.77 8.15 -4.10
C LYS A 208 -4.68 7.14 -2.96
N GLY A 209 -3.68 7.25 -2.09
CA GLY A 209 -3.40 6.27 -1.01
C GLY A 209 -4.54 6.06 0.00
N LYS A 210 -5.53 6.95 0.06
CA LYS A 210 -6.68 6.84 0.96
C LYS A 210 -7.64 5.75 0.47
N VAL A 211 -8.05 5.84 -0.78
CA VAL A 211 -8.95 4.85 -1.40
C VAL A 211 -8.26 3.51 -1.64
N GLU A 212 -6.96 3.50 -1.97
CA GLU A 212 -6.20 2.25 -2.13
C GLU A 212 -6.13 1.42 -0.84
N ARG A 213 -5.97 2.08 0.32
CA ARG A 213 -5.99 1.40 1.62
C ARG A 213 -7.36 0.78 1.88
N PHE A 214 -8.42 1.50 1.58
CA PHE A 214 -9.78 1.01 1.73
C PHE A 214 -10.06 -0.15 0.76
N ASN A 215 -9.62 -0.08 -0.50
CA ASN A 215 -9.76 -1.16 -1.47
C ASN A 215 -9.13 -2.47 -0.99
N ARG A 216 -7.98 -2.39 -0.31
CA ARG A 216 -7.34 -3.56 0.32
C ARG A 216 -8.19 -4.14 1.45
N TYR A 217 -8.74 -3.29 2.29
CA TYR A 217 -9.66 -3.68 3.36
C TYR A 217 -10.92 -4.33 2.79
N LEU A 218 -11.58 -3.68 1.83
CA LEU A 218 -12.78 -4.19 1.16
C LEU A 218 -12.53 -5.57 0.54
N ARG A 219 -11.40 -5.75 -0.14
CA ARG A 219 -11.03 -7.04 -0.73
C ARG A 219 -10.87 -8.13 0.33
N ASN A 220 -10.09 -7.87 1.37
CA ASN A 220 -9.69 -8.90 2.32
C ASN A 220 -10.74 -9.17 3.40
N SER A 221 -11.42 -8.13 3.87
CA SER A 221 -12.33 -8.22 5.01
C SER A 221 -13.80 -8.38 4.62
N PHE A 222 -14.16 -8.03 3.39
CA PHE A 222 -15.52 -8.18 2.89
C PHE A 222 -15.61 -9.17 1.72
N TRP A 223 -14.94 -8.88 0.60
CA TRP A 223 -15.10 -9.66 -0.63
C TRP A 223 -14.64 -11.12 -0.50
N VAL A 224 -13.48 -11.37 0.09
CA VAL A 224 -12.95 -12.74 0.20
C VAL A 224 -13.85 -13.61 1.08
N PRO A 225 -14.29 -13.18 2.28
CA PRO A 225 -15.26 -13.94 3.09
C PRO A 225 -16.61 -14.14 2.39
N LEU A 226 -17.16 -13.09 1.77
CA LEU A 226 -18.43 -13.17 1.03
C LEU A 226 -18.33 -14.21 -0.10
N LYS A 227 -17.31 -14.11 -0.93
CA LYS A 227 -17.05 -15.07 -2.01
C LYS A 227 -16.93 -16.51 -1.50
N ALA A 228 -16.25 -16.72 -0.37
CA ALA A 228 -16.09 -18.04 0.22
C ALA A 228 -17.44 -18.62 0.69
N ARG A 229 -18.29 -17.80 1.31
CA ARG A 229 -19.65 -18.18 1.75
C ARG A 229 -20.51 -18.61 0.56
N PHE A 230 -20.57 -17.81 -0.50
CA PHE A 230 -21.34 -18.15 -1.71
C PHE A 230 -20.81 -19.39 -2.41
N LYS A 231 -19.50 -19.54 -2.50
CA LYS A 231 -18.87 -20.74 -3.10
C LYS A 231 -19.24 -22.00 -2.34
N ALA A 232 -19.33 -21.96 -1.01
CA ALA A 232 -19.75 -23.11 -0.20
C ALA A 232 -21.19 -23.55 -0.51
N SER A 233 -22.05 -22.63 -0.97
CA SER A 233 -23.43 -22.90 -1.41
C SER A 233 -23.54 -23.16 -2.92
N GLY A 234 -22.42 -23.29 -3.65
CA GLY A 234 -22.42 -23.51 -5.10
C GLY A 234 -22.85 -22.29 -5.92
N LEU A 235 -22.90 -21.10 -5.32
CA LEU A 235 -23.37 -19.86 -5.93
C LEU A 235 -22.21 -18.91 -6.27
N LEU A 236 -22.45 -18.02 -7.23
CA LEU A 236 -21.58 -16.89 -7.52
C LEU A 236 -22.18 -15.63 -6.91
N VAL A 237 -21.34 -14.80 -6.28
CA VAL A 237 -21.74 -13.49 -5.82
C VAL A 237 -22.05 -12.60 -7.02
N ASP A 238 -23.24 -12.05 -7.12
CA ASP A 238 -23.60 -11.01 -8.08
C ASP A 238 -23.57 -9.60 -7.45
N ALA A 239 -23.84 -8.59 -8.25
CA ALA A 239 -23.81 -7.21 -7.79
C ALA A 239 -24.94 -6.91 -6.78
N GLU A 240 -26.09 -7.50 -6.96
CA GLU A 240 -27.26 -7.29 -6.10
C GLU A 240 -27.02 -7.87 -4.71
N SER A 241 -26.64 -9.14 -4.61
CA SER A 241 -26.28 -9.79 -3.36
C SER A 241 -25.16 -9.08 -2.62
N ALA A 242 -24.11 -8.63 -3.35
CA ALA A 242 -23.01 -7.89 -2.74
C ALA A 242 -23.42 -6.51 -2.21
N ASN A 243 -24.40 -5.84 -2.86
CA ASN A 243 -24.91 -4.54 -2.43
C ASN A 243 -25.89 -4.63 -1.25
N ILE A 244 -26.45 -5.79 -0.97
CA ILE A 244 -27.26 -6.00 0.23
C ILE A 244 -26.38 -6.14 1.47
N ASP A 245 -25.21 -6.78 1.31
CA ASP A 245 -24.31 -7.12 2.41
C ASP A 245 -23.28 -6.01 2.74
N VAL A 246 -23.12 -4.97 1.89
CA VAL A 246 -22.17 -3.87 2.09
C VAL A 246 -22.85 -2.62 2.64
#